data_9ea5f43b125b310a64fe994006012217
#
_entry.id   9ea5f43b125b310a64fe994006012217
#
_cell.length_a   1.000
_cell.length_b   1.000
_cell.length_c   1.000
_cell.angle_alpha   90.00
_cell.angle_beta   90.00
_cell.angle_gamma   90.00
#
_symmetry.space_group_name_H-M   'P 1'
#
loop_
_entity.id
_entity.type
_entity.pdbx_description
1 polymer ?
#
loop_
_entity_poly.entity_id
_entity_poly.type
_entity_poly.pdbx_seq_one_letter_code
_entity_poly.pdbx_strand_id
1 'polypeptide(L)'
;MHQLNTKYNMKRYISTLGLIVILLMSSCSEEEPFSLKKSIFIADEENPGLPIYSEWGYNTFGVYVDRQAFVSENENLPVKIIVNADTLNLLLKGTMDEAFASLKFSFIGYPLADYTNLTVLNDSIIYLKGNKCIVTLTRGGSTEILNIIEGKFHFKRVQDLYVDKMYTKSIISGVFSFKTFFDKEPVAISDGRFDLGIGYENFYNY
;
A
#
# COMPACT_ATOMS: atom_id res chain seq x y z
N MET A 1 -19.25 -60.00 40.14
CA MET A 1 -18.01 -59.23 39.83
C MET A 1 -17.97 -58.69 38.39
N HIS A 2 -18.79 -59.12 37.45
CA HIS A 2 -18.73 -58.67 36.03
C HIS A 2 -19.41 -57.32 35.73
N GLN A 3 -20.36 -56.88 36.54
CA GLN A 3 -21.11 -55.62 36.24
C GLN A 3 -20.36 -54.33 36.63
N LEU A 4 -19.42 -54.38 37.53
CA LEU A 4 -18.65 -53.20 37.97
C LEU A 4 -17.60 -52.76 36.91
N ASN A 5 -17.06 -53.73 36.19
CA ASN A 5 -16.01 -53.42 35.18
C ASN A 5 -16.57 -52.72 33.92
N THR A 6 -17.84 -53.05 33.54
CA THR A 6 -18.47 -52.45 32.35
C THR A 6 -18.85 -50.98 32.58
N LYS A 7 -19.30 -50.63 33.79
CA LYS A 7 -19.60 -49.24 34.17
C LYS A 7 -18.36 -48.35 34.22
N TYR A 8 -17.20 -48.91 34.64
CA TYR A 8 -15.95 -48.16 34.70
C TYR A 8 -15.38 -47.87 33.30
N ASN A 9 -15.44 -48.85 32.42
CA ASN A 9 -15.02 -48.68 31.02
C ASN A 9 -15.91 -47.70 30.26
N MET A 10 -17.20 -47.73 30.46
CA MET A 10 -18.14 -46.81 29.80
C MET A 10 -17.91 -45.36 30.25
N LYS A 11 -17.61 -45.08 31.50
CA LYS A 11 -17.23 -43.73 31.98
C LYS A 11 -15.93 -43.24 31.37
N ARG A 12 -14.95 -44.11 31.16
CA ARG A 12 -13.70 -43.77 30.48
C ARG A 12 -13.91 -43.42 29.02
N TYR A 13 -14.76 -44.15 28.28
CA TYR A 13 -15.08 -43.86 26.88
C TYR A 13 -15.85 -42.54 26.72
N ILE A 14 -16.78 -42.25 27.64
CA ILE A 14 -17.53 -40.98 27.63
C ILE A 14 -16.58 -39.80 27.93
N SER A 15 -15.64 -39.97 28.87
CA SER A 15 -14.65 -38.94 29.18
C SER A 15 -13.66 -38.67 28.03
N THR A 16 -13.17 -39.71 27.34
CA THR A 16 -12.30 -39.59 26.18
C THR A 16 -13.04 -39.02 24.96
N LEU A 17 -14.29 -39.41 24.74
CA LEU A 17 -15.12 -38.85 23.68
C LEU A 17 -15.39 -37.35 23.92
N GLY A 18 -15.70 -36.97 25.15
CA GLY A 18 -15.86 -35.56 25.54
C GLY A 18 -14.60 -34.70 25.30
N LEU A 19 -13.41 -35.26 25.59
CA LEU A 19 -12.13 -34.57 25.38
C LEU A 19 -11.84 -34.37 23.88
N ILE A 20 -12.17 -35.36 23.03
CA ILE A 20 -12.00 -35.27 21.57
C ILE A 20 -12.96 -34.21 20.97
N VAL A 21 -14.20 -34.14 21.45
CA VAL A 21 -15.15 -33.11 20.99
C VAL A 21 -14.72 -31.71 21.36
N ILE A 22 -14.15 -31.53 22.55
CA ILE A 22 -13.59 -30.20 22.99
C ILE A 22 -12.39 -29.81 22.14
N LEU A 23 -11.52 -30.74 21.76
CA LEU A 23 -10.37 -30.50 20.89
C LEU A 23 -10.78 -30.14 19.45
N LEU A 24 -11.90 -30.68 18.96
CA LEU A 24 -12.44 -30.35 17.64
C LEU A 24 -13.11 -28.96 17.59
N MET A 25 -13.62 -28.47 18.73
CA MET A 25 -14.21 -27.13 18.82
C MET A 25 -13.19 -26.00 18.94
N SER A 26 -11.95 -26.31 19.35
CA SER A 26 -10.88 -25.31 19.44
C SER A 26 -10.12 -25.07 18.15
N SER A 27 -10.50 -25.74 17.03
CA SER A 27 -9.97 -25.48 15.70
C SER A 27 -10.80 -24.43 14.94
N CYS A 28 -11.36 -23.43 15.62
CA CYS A 28 -11.67 -22.16 14.97
C CYS A 28 -10.32 -21.47 14.78
N SER A 29 -9.72 -21.61 13.60
CA SER A 29 -8.75 -20.65 13.14
C SER A 29 -9.47 -19.30 13.12
N GLU A 30 -9.09 -18.36 13.96
CA GLU A 30 -9.35 -16.96 13.70
C GLU A 30 -8.73 -16.70 12.33
N GLU A 31 -9.56 -16.68 11.29
CA GLU A 31 -9.17 -16.06 10.03
C GLU A 31 -8.84 -14.63 10.41
N GLU A 32 -7.55 -14.30 10.43
CA GLU A 32 -7.13 -12.91 10.55
C GLU A 32 -7.96 -12.12 9.54
N PRO A 33 -8.70 -11.08 9.96
CA PRO A 33 -9.51 -10.31 9.02
C PRO A 33 -8.56 -9.86 7.92
N PHE A 34 -8.89 -10.17 6.66
CA PHE A 34 -8.08 -9.86 5.48
C PHE A 34 -7.59 -8.41 5.59
N SER A 35 -6.36 -8.24 6.05
CA SER A 35 -5.79 -6.92 6.27
C SER A 35 -5.36 -6.37 4.93
N LEU A 36 -6.16 -5.49 4.35
CA LEU A 36 -5.81 -4.67 3.18
C LEU A 36 -4.60 -3.73 3.44
N LYS A 37 -3.89 -3.93 4.53
CA LYS A 37 -2.71 -3.13 4.92
C LYS A 37 -1.44 -3.62 4.27
N LYS A 38 -1.34 -4.93 4.01
CA LYS A 38 -0.14 -5.54 3.44
C LYS A 38 -0.12 -5.41 1.93
N SER A 39 1.05 -5.17 1.36
CA SER A 39 1.27 -5.18 -0.08
C SER A 39 1.06 -6.58 -0.66
N ILE A 40 0.34 -6.67 -1.77
CA ILE A 40 0.18 -7.87 -2.59
C ILE A 40 1.01 -7.68 -3.85
N PHE A 41 2.26 -8.10 -3.81
CA PHE A 41 3.18 -7.93 -4.93
C PHE A 41 2.99 -9.04 -5.97
N ILE A 42 2.55 -8.66 -7.17
CA ILE A 42 2.48 -9.54 -8.33
C ILE A 42 3.50 -8.99 -9.34
N ALA A 43 4.53 -9.78 -9.65
CA ALA A 43 5.60 -9.35 -10.54
C ALA A 43 5.09 -9.08 -11.96
N ASP A 44 5.59 -8.01 -12.57
CA ASP A 44 5.35 -7.69 -13.98
C ASP A 44 6.45 -8.35 -14.84
N GLU A 45 6.06 -9.27 -15.72
CA GLU A 45 6.99 -9.98 -16.61
C GLU A 45 7.65 -9.06 -17.63
N GLU A 46 6.96 -7.99 -18.06
CA GLU A 46 7.48 -7.01 -19.03
C GLU A 46 8.42 -5.98 -18.36
N ASN A 47 8.27 -5.79 -17.06
CA ASN A 47 9.07 -4.83 -16.26
C ASN A 47 9.66 -5.54 -15.03
N PRO A 48 10.75 -6.29 -15.17
CA PRO A 48 11.33 -7.10 -14.12
C PRO A 48 11.63 -6.30 -12.83
N GLY A 49 11.17 -6.81 -11.69
CA GLY A 49 11.34 -6.17 -10.39
C GLY A 49 10.27 -5.15 -10.03
N LEU A 50 9.35 -4.81 -10.94
CA LEU A 50 8.19 -3.96 -10.63
C LEU A 50 6.92 -4.81 -10.43
N PRO A 51 5.93 -4.32 -9.65
CA PRO A 51 4.61 -4.92 -9.60
C PRO A 51 3.84 -4.64 -10.89
N ILE A 52 2.88 -5.49 -11.25
CA ILE A 52 1.90 -5.17 -12.30
C ILE A 52 1.13 -3.89 -11.92
N TYR A 53 0.69 -3.15 -12.95
CA TYR A 53 -0.31 -2.11 -12.72
C TYR A 53 -1.67 -2.77 -12.44
N SER A 54 -2.33 -2.34 -11.37
CA SER A 54 -3.68 -2.78 -11.02
C SER A 54 -4.51 -1.62 -10.45
N GLU A 55 -5.81 -1.89 -10.20
CA GLU A 55 -6.77 -0.93 -9.64
C GLU A 55 -7.59 -1.56 -8.52
N TRP A 56 -6.99 -2.56 -7.84
CA TRP A 56 -7.67 -3.37 -6.83
C TRP A 56 -7.32 -3.00 -5.38
N GLY A 57 -6.39 -2.04 -5.20
CA GLY A 57 -5.93 -1.65 -3.88
C GLY A 57 -4.94 -2.66 -3.27
N TYR A 58 -4.05 -3.22 -4.08
CA TYR A 58 -3.04 -4.19 -3.65
C TYR A 58 -1.95 -3.60 -2.76
N ASN A 59 -2.02 -2.29 -2.48
CA ASN A 59 -1.02 -1.56 -1.70
C ASN A 59 0.39 -1.73 -2.24
N THR A 60 0.52 -1.61 -3.55
CA THR A 60 1.80 -1.71 -4.24
C THR A 60 2.13 -0.43 -4.97
N PHE A 61 3.41 -0.14 -5.05
CA PHE A 61 3.97 0.77 -6.04
C PHE A 61 5.31 0.22 -6.52
N GLY A 62 5.71 0.66 -7.69
CA GLY A 62 7.03 0.36 -8.24
C GLY A 62 7.42 1.39 -9.28
N VAL A 63 8.72 1.68 -9.38
CA VAL A 63 9.29 2.61 -10.34
C VAL A 63 10.77 2.30 -10.54
N TYR A 64 11.29 2.51 -11.72
CA TYR A 64 12.74 2.51 -11.93
C TYR A 64 13.34 3.88 -11.64
N VAL A 65 14.35 3.90 -10.81
CA VAL A 65 15.24 5.03 -10.58
C VAL A 65 16.57 4.71 -11.24
N ASP A 66 16.83 5.27 -12.39
CA ASP A 66 18.01 4.94 -13.21
C ASP A 66 18.23 3.42 -13.38
N ARG A 67 17.19 2.70 -13.78
CA ARG A 67 17.14 1.24 -13.95
C ARG A 67 17.11 0.41 -12.65
N GLN A 68 17.28 1.00 -11.48
CA GLN A 68 17.10 0.31 -10.21
C GLN A 68 15.62 0.31 -9.82
N ALA A 69 15.09 -0.84 -9.44
CA ALA A 69 13.71 -0.93 -8.96
C ALA A 69 13.61 -0.33 -7.55
N PHE A 70 12.66 0.60 -7.38
CA PHE A 70 12.20 1.10 -6.09
C PHE A 70 10.76 0.63 -5.89
N VAL A 71 10.50 -0.21 -4.91
CA VAL A 71 9.25 -0.94 -4.76
C VAL A 71 8.77 -1.01 -3.32
N SER A 72 7.47 -1.24 -3.16
CA SER A 72 6.79 -1.42 -1.87
C SER A 72 6.78 -2.88 -1.38
N GLU A 73 7.72 -3.70 -1.81
CA GLU A 73 7.73 -5.12 -1.47
C GLU A 73 7.74 -5.35 0.05
N ASN A 74 6.80 -6.20 0.51
CA ASN A 74 6.63 -6.60 1.92
C ASN A 74 6.34 -5.47 2.92
N GLU A 75 6.04 -4.25 2.48
CA GLU A 75 5.72 -3.15 3.38
C GLU A 75 4.26 -3.17 3.83
N ASN A 76 4.05 -2.95 5.12
CA ASN A 76 2.74 -2.64 5.67
C ASN A 76 2.46 -1.15 5.49
N LEU A 77 1.33 -0.79 4.86
CA LEU A 77 0.98 0.60 4.56
C LEU A 77 2.12 1.34 3.85
N PRO A 78 2.48 0.94 2.61
CA PRO A 78 3.60 1.54 1.87
C PRO A 78 3.34 2.98 1.47
N VAL A 79 2.13 3.48 1.73
CA VAL A 79 1.70 4.84 1.40
C VAL A 79 1.22 5.59 2.64
N LYS A 80 1.51 6.88 2.67
CA LYS A 80 0.90 7.83 3.59
C LYS A 80 0.48 9.08 2.83
N ILE A 81 -0.74 9.55 3.05
CA ILE A 81 -1.20 10.86 2.59
C ILE A 81 -1.25 11.81 3.78
N ILE A 82 -0.66 12.98 3.61
CA ILE A 82 -0.64 14.04 4.60
C ILE A 82 -1.07 15.34 3.91
N VAL A 83 -2.19 15.89 4.35
CA VAL A 83 -2.67 17.19 3.86
C VAL A 83 -2.28 18.26 4.87
N ASN A 84 -1.55 19.27 4.42
CA ASN A 84 -1.20 20.46 5.21
C ASN A 84 -1.71 21.70 4.48
N ALA A 85 -2.70 22.35 5.04
CA ALA A 85 -3.37 23.49 4.43
C ALA A 85 -3.87 23.15 3.02
N ASP A 86 -3.25 23.69 1.95
CA ASP A 86 -3.64 23.47 0.55
C ASP A 86 -2.79 22.39 -0.16
N THR A 87 -1.90 21.71 0.55
CA THR A 87 -0.91 20.82 -0.05
C THR A 87 -1.15 19.37 0.34
N LEU A 88 -1.42 18.52 -0.66
CA LEU A 88 -1.49 17.07 -0.51
C LEU A 88 -0.10 16.47 -0.69
N ASN A 89 0.41 15.81 0.33
CA ASN A 89 1.66 15.08 0.31
C ASN A 89 1.38 13.58 0.19
N LEU A 90 1.73 12.98 -0.94
CA LEU A 90 1.72 11.55 -1.18
C LEU A 90 3.12 11.01 -0.91
N LEU A 91 3.29 10.23 0.15
CA LEU A 91 4.54 9.62 0.55
C LEU A 91 4.51 8.12 0.25
N LEU A 92 5.35 7.67 -0.69
CA LEU A 92 5.57 6.28 -1.04
C LEU A 92 6.82 5.76 -0.30
N LYS A 93 6.69 4.65 0.42
CA LYS A 93 7.77 4.03 1.20
C LYS A 93 8.05 2.64 0.68
N GLY A 94 9.30 2.29 0.51
CA GLY A 94 9.69 0.98 0.03
C GLY A 94 11.18 0.73 0.12
N THR A 95 11.66 -0.19 -0.70
CA THR A 95 13.07 -0.57 -0.77
C THR A 95 13.64 -0.26 -2.15
N MET A 96 14.84 0.24 -2.18
CA MET A 96 15.65 0.45 -3.36
C MET A 96 17.05 -0.03 -3.04
N ASP A 97 17.56 -1.01 -3.80
CA ASP A 97 18.88 -1.60 -3.57
C ASP A 97 19.03 -2.12 -2.12
N GLU A 98 18.03 -2.88 -1.66
CA GLU A 98 17.92 -3.45 -0.31
C GLU A 98 17.88 -2.42 0.84
N ALA A 99 17.91 -1.12 0.53
CA ALA A 99 17.84 -0.05 1.50
C ALA A 99 16.46 0.63 1.52
N PHE A 100 16.02 1.06 2.70
CA PHE A 100 14.80 1.83 2.82
C PHE A 100 14.92 3.18 2.11
N ALA A 101 13.91 3.48 1.32
CA ALA A 101 13.77 4.76 0.64
C ALA A 101 12.33 5.27 0.70
N SER A 102 12.15 6.55 0.49
CA SER A 102 10.81 7.12 0.29
C SER A 102 10.82 8.20 -0.77
N LEU A 103 9.76 8.21 -1.58
CA LEU A 103 9.51 9.20 -2.61
C LEU A 103 8.25 9.98 -2.22
N LYS A 104 8.37 11.28 -2.04
CA LYS A 104 7.26 12.15 -1.66
C LYS A 104 6.93 13.11 -2.79
N PHE A 105 5.65 13.14 -3.17
CA PHE A 105 5.06 14.12 -4.07
C PHE A 105 4.22 15.09 -3.25
N SER A 106 4.52 16.37 -3.29
CA SER A 106 3.76 17.43 -2.64
C SER A 106 3.01 18.23 -3.70
N PHE A 107 1.70 18.02 -3.82
CA PHE A 107 0.83 18.66 -4.80
C PHE A 107 0.14 19.86 -4.16
N ILE A 108 0.41 21.06 -4.65
CA ILE A 108 -0.13 22.32 -4.13
C ILE A 108 -1.46 22.63 -4.80
N GLY A 109 -2.45 23.05 -4.02
CA GLY A 109 -3.81 23.35 -4.48
C GLY A 109 -4.81 22.22 -4.32
N TYR A 110 -4.51 21.24 -3.42
CA TYR A 110 -5.39 20.11 -3.10
C TYR A 110 -5.70 20.06 -1.60
N PRO A 111 -6.57 20.94 -1.06
CA PRO A 111 -6.92 21.00 0.36
C PRO A 111 -7.98 19.94 0.72
N LEU A 112 -7.62 18.65 0.63
CA LEU A 112 -8.54 17.55 0.91
C LEU A 112 -8.76 17.40 2.42
N ALA A 113 -10.02 17.44 2.86
CA ALA A 113 -10.35 17.31 4.28
C ALA A 113 -10.26 15.87 4.78
N ASP A 114 -10.57 14.90 3.92
CA ASP A 114 -10.67 13.48 4.27
C ASP A 114 -10.32 12.60 3.05
N TYR A 115 -10.00 11.31 3.30
CA TYR A 115 -9.70 10.36 2.22
C TYR A 115 -10.91 10.08 1.32
N THR A 116 -12.14 10.32 1.80
CA THR A 116 -13.36 10.24 0.97
C THR A 116 -13.40 11.32 -0.13
N ASN A 117 -12.61 12.38 0.01
CA ASN A 117 -12.53 13.44 -0.99
C ASN A 117 -11.51 13.14 -2.10
N LEU A 118 -10.79 12.03 -2.05
CA LEU A 118 -9.78 11.68 -3.04
C LEU A 118 -10.35 11.48 -4.45
N THR A 119 -11.65 11.23 -4.58
CA THR A 119 -12.33 11.07 -5.88
C THR A 119 -12.20 12.29 -6.81
N VAL A 120 -11.91 13.48 -6.28
CA VAL A 120 -11.62 14.67 -7.10
C VAL A 120 -10.35 14.53 -7.94
N LEU A 121 -9.46 13.59 -7.57
CA LEU A 121 -8.24 13.29 -8.31
C LEU A 121 -8.47 12.30 -9.46
N ASN A 122 -9.66 11.72 -9.60
CA ASN A 122 -9.93 10.71 -10.63
C ASN A 122 -9.64 11.24 -12.04
N ASP A 123 -8.85 10.47 -12.80
CA ASP A 123 -8.40 10.81 -14.17
C ASP A 123 -7.64 12.15 -14.27
N SER A 124 -7.00 12.58 -13.18
CA SER A 124 -6.25 13.84 -13.14
C SER A 124 -4.78 13.65 -13.49
N ILE A 125 -4.24 14.58 -14.29
CA ILE A 125 -2.82 14.63 -14.66
C ILE A 125 -2.20 15.88 -14.04
N ILE A 126 -1.15 15.67 -13.25
CA ILE A 126 -0.37 16.73 -12.62
C ILE A 126 1.01 16.77 -13.27
N TYR A 127 1.36 17.90 -13.87
CA TYR A 127 2.70 18.11 -14.40
C TYR A 127 3.65 18.44 -13.24
N LEU A 128 4.76 17.67 -13.15
CA LEU A 128 5.67 17.73 -12.01
C LEU A 128 6.66 18.89 -12.10
N LYS A 129 6.87 19.44 -13.31
CA LYS A 129 7.70 20.62 -13.51
C LYS A 129 6.92 21.88 -13.16
N GLY A 130 7.51 22.74 -12.35
CA GLY A 130 6.92 24.04 -11.98
C GLY A 130 6.74 24.19 -10.48
N ASN A 131 5.91 25.14 -10.07
CA ASN A 131 5.72 25.53 -8.68
C ASN A 131 4.52 24.84 -7.98
N LYS A 132 3.79 23.98 -8.70
CA LYS A 132 2.61 23.27 -8.16
C LYS A 132 2.93 21.88 -7.63
N CYS A 133 4.15 21.41 -7.82
CA CYS A 133 4.59 20.12 -7.30
C CYS A 133 6.03 20.20 -6.82
N ILE A 134 6.29 19.61 -5.64
CA ILE A 134 7.64 19.40 -5.12
C ILE A 134 7.82 17.89 -4.97
N VAL A 135 8.90 17.35 -5.52
CA VAL A 135 9.24 15.93 -5.39
C VAL A 135 10.51 15.82 -4.52
N THR A 136 10.43 14.91 -3.54
CA THR A 136 11.54 14.71 -2.59
C THR A 136 11.86 13.23 -2.51
N LEU A 137 13.13 12.87 -2.60
CA LEU A 137 13.63 11.51 -2.37
C LEU A 137 14.40 11.48 -1.05
N THR A 138 14.06 10.49 -0.21
CA THR A 138 14.83 10.19 1.01
C THR A 138 15.46 8.81 0.87
N ARG A 139 16.77 8.71 1.04
CA ARG A 139 17.53 7.47 0.98
C ARG A 139 18.70 7.54 1.96
N GLY A 140 18.95 6.46 2.74
CA GLY A 140 20.06 6.39 3.70
C GLY A 140 20.04 7.50 4.76
N GLY A 141 18.84 8.01 5.13
CA GLY A 141 18.68 9.12 6.09
C GLY A 141 18.91 10.51 5.49
N SER A 142 19.34 10.63 4.23
CA SER A 142 19.47 11.89 3.51
C SER A 142 18.20 12.18 2.72
N THR A 143 17.78 13.44 2.72
CA THR A 143 16.59 13.91 1.98
C THR A 143 16.99 14.97 0.97
N GLU A 144 16.61 14.76 -0.27
CA GLU A 144 16.90 15.65 -1.40
C GLU A 144 15.61 16.11 -2.08
N ILE A 145 15.52 17.41 -2.39
CA ILE A 145 14.47 17.96 -3.25
C ILE A 145 14.94 17.80 -4.70
N LEU A 146 14.16 17.08 -5.49
CA LEU A 146 14.51 16.76 -6.87
C LEU A 146 14.21 17.94 -7.79
N ASN A 147 15.20 18.31 -8.59
CA ASN A 147 15.04 19.33 -9.63
C ASN A 147 14.43 18.69 -10.89
N ILE A 148 13.11 18.83 -11.06
CA ILE A 148 12.37 18.18 -12.13
C ILE A 148 12.61 18.90 -13.47
N ILE A 149 13.15 18.17 -14.43
CA ILE A 149 13.36 18.63 -15.81
C ILE A 149 12.03 18.60 -16.58
N GLU A 150 11.34 17.46 -16.51
CA GLU A 150 10.03 17.22 -17.11
C GLU A 150 9.38 16.02 -16.41
N GLY A 151 8.08 15.89 -16.48
CA GLY A 151 7.39 14.72 -15.97
C GLY A 151 5.93 14.96 -15.65
N LYS A 152 5.23 13.86 -15.42
CA LYS A 152 3.81 13.86 -15.06
C LYS A 152 3.49 12.79 -14.04
N PHE A 153 2.48 13.06 -13.24
CA PHE A 153 1.83 12.13 -12.33
C PHE A 153 0.36 12.02 -12.75
N HIS A 154 -0.12 10.82 -13.03
CA HIS A 154 -1.47 10.58 -13.50
C HIS A 154 -2.21 9.67 -12.52
N PHE A 155 -3.20 10.20 -11.81
CA PHE A 155 -4.19 9.42 -11.10
C PHE A 155 -5.19 8.84 -12.10
N LYS A 156 -4.93 7.65 -12.63
CA LYS A 156 -5.76 7.04 -13.67
C LYS A 156 -7.15 6.68 -13.15
N ARG A 157 -7.19 6.18 -11.90
CA ARG A 157 -8.45 5.81 -11.28
C ARG A 157 -8.43 6.09 -9.78
N VAL A 158 -9.50 6.69 -9.31
CA VAL A 158 -9.82 6.82 -7.88
C VAL A 158 -11.23 6.30 -7.66
N GLN A 159 -11.39 5.33 -6.78
CA GLN A 159 -12.67 4.67 -6.53
C GLN A 159 -12.87 4.40 -5.05
N ASP A 160 -14.12 4.42 -4.62
CA ASP A 160 -14.51 4.11 -3.25
C ASP A 160 -14.72 2.59 -3.09
N LEU A 161 -14.17 2.04 -2.02
CA LEU A 161 -14.36 0.65 -1.64
C LEU A 161 -15.42 0.56 -0.53
N TYR A 162 -16.47 -0.21 -0.80
CA TYR A 162 -17.53 -0.51 0.14
C TYR A 162 -17.47 -1.98 0.54
N VAL A 163 -17.53 -2.26 1.84
CA VAL A 163 -17.69 -3.61 2.39
C VAL A 163 -18.97 -3.59 3.22
N ASP A 164 -19.90 -4.53 2.96
CA ASP A 164 -21.21 -4.60 3.62
C ASP A 164 -22.01 -3.28 3.59
N LYS A 165 -21.94 -2.57 2.45
CA LYS A 165 -22.53 -1.25 2.23
C LYS A 165 -21.92 -0.13 3.08
N MET A 166 -20.86 -0.40 3.82
CA MET A 166 -20.10 0.62 4.55
C MET A 166 -18.87 1.01 3.73
N TYR A 167 -18.65 2.31 3.61
CA TYR A 167 -17.44 2.87 3.01
C TYR A 167 -16.24 2.55 3.90
N THR A 168 -15.19 1.96 3.31
CA THR A 168 -14.02 1.52 4.08
C THR A 168 -12.74 2.23 3.66
N LYS A 169 -12.53 2.44 2.35
CA LYS A 169 -11.30 3.01 1.79
C LYS A 169 -11.57 3.68 0.45
N SER A 170 -10.68 4.59 0.04
CA SER A 170 -10.48 4.97 -1.35
C SER A 170 -9.32 4.17 -1.93
N ILE A 171 -9.48 3.63 -3.11
CA ILE A 171 -8.39 3.05 -3.90
C ILE A 171 -7.93 4.10 -4.88
N ILE A 172 -6.64 4.44 -4.84
CA ILE A 172 -6.01 5.34 -5.81
C ILE A 172 -5.01 4.55 -6.66
N SER A 173 -5.13 4.64 -7.97
CA SER A 173 -4.27 3.92 -8.91
C SER A 173 -3.79 4.84 -10.02
N GLY A 174 -2.57 4.64 -10.47
CA GLY A 174 -2.05 5.50 -11.52
C GLY A 174 -0.62 5.20 -11.91
N VAL A 175 -0.09 6.10 -12.71
CA VAL A 175 1.27 6.00 -13.26
C VAL A 175 1.98 7.34 -13.16
N PHE A 176 3.30 7.30 -13.08
CA PHE A 176 4.11 8.51 -13.10
C PHE A 176 5.46 8.26 -13.76
N SER A 177 6.02 9.31 -14.35
CA SER A 177 7.37 9.30 -14.87
C SER A 177 7.91 10.73 -14.91
N PHE A 178 9.20 10.88 -14.67
CA PHE A 178 9.86 12.18 -14.74
C PHE A 178 11.36 12.04 -14.93
N LYS A 179 11.98 13.14 -15.34
CA LYS A 179 13.43 13.28 -15.37
C LYS A 179 13.87 14.31 -14.34
N THR A 180 14.95 14.05 -13.68
CA THR A 180 15.54 14.91 -12.66
C THR A 180 17.06 14.92 -12.76
N PHE A 181 17.73 15.67 -11.89
CA PHE A 181 19.17 15.61 -11.73
C PHE A 181 19.53 14.95 -10.40
N PHE A 182 20.50 14.01 -10.43
CA PHE A 182 21.24 13.55 -9.26
C PHE A 182 22.72 13.91 -9.47
N ASP A 183 23.33 14.60 -8.52
CA ASP A 183 24.73 15.03 -8.61
C ASP A 183 25.09 15.70 -9.94
N LYS A 184 24.16 16.49 -10.51
CA LYS A 184 24.24 17.18 -11.81
C LYS A 184 24.11 16.28 -13.04
N GLU A 185 23.92 14.98 -12.88
CA GLU A 185 23.63 14.05 -13.97
C GLU A 185 22.12 13.88 -14.16
N PRO A 186 21.62 13.88 -15.41
CA PRO A 186 20.21 13.67 -15.67
C PRO A 186 19.86 12.18 -15.43
N VAL A 187 18.86 11.95 -14.59
CA VAL A 187 18.36 10.62 -14.23
C VAL A 187 16.90 10.49 -14.62
N ALA A 188 16.55 9.35 -15.21
CA ALA A 188 15.16 9.01 -15.52
C ALA A 188 14.52 8.23 -14.38
N ILE A 189 13.34 8.69 -14.01
CA ILE A 189 12.40 7.97 -13.15
C ILE A 189 11.30 7.47 -14.07
N SER A 190 11.30 6.17 -14.37
CA SER A 190 10.45 5.59 -15.42
C SER A 190 9.57 4.45 -14.91
N ASP A 191 8.51 4.19 -15.65
CA ASP A 191 7.57 3.09 -15.43
C ASP A 191 6.95 3.08 -14.03
N GLY A 192 6.85 4.26 -13.42
CA GLY A 192 6.22 4.45 -12.13
C GLY A 192 4.75 4.07 -12.18
N ARG A 193 4.33 3.20 -11.25
CA ARG A 193 2.96 2.73 -11.10
C ARG A 193 2.61 2.56 -9.64
N PHE A 194 1.35 2.73 -9.32
CA PHE A 194 0.85 2.55 -7.96
C PHE A 194 -0.61 2.08 -7.97
N ASP A 195 -0.95 1.31 -6.95
CA ASP A 195 -2.29 0.82 -6.65
C ASP A 195 -2.44 0.72 -5.13
N LEU A 196 -3.05 1.71 -4.51
CA LEU A 196 -2.94 2.00 -3.08
C LEU A 196 -4.31 2.16 -2.44
N GLY A 197 -4.55 1.45 -1.35
CA GLY A 197 -5.71 1.64 -0.49
C GLY A 197 -5.47 2.75 0.54
N ILE A 198 -6.28 3.79 0.51
CA ILE A 198 -6.22 4.93 1.43
C ILE A 198 -7.43 4.89 2.36
N GLY A 199 -7.17 4.89 3.64
CA GLY A 199 -8.19 4.89 4.68
C GLY A 199 -7.75 5.67 5.90
N TYR A 200 -8.48 5.51 6.96
CA TYR A 200 -8.27 6.18 8.24
C TYR A 200 -6.84 6.03 8.80
N GLU A 201 -6.18 4.87 8.56
CA GLU A 201 -4.86 4.57 9.11
C GLU A 201 -3.68 5.20 8.37
N ASN A 202 -3.88 5.70 7.16
CA ASN A 202 -2.80 6.28 6.34
C ASN A 202 -3.14 7.62 5.67
N PHE A 203 -4.25 8.24 6.09
CA PHE A 203 -4.61 9.61 5.70
C PHE A 203 -4.59 10.53 6.93
N TYR A 204 -3.93 11.66 6.83
CA TYR A 204 -3.77 12.65 7.90
C TYR A 204 -4.04 14.04 7.36
N ASN A 205 -4.81 14.85 8.09
CA ASN A 205 -5.06 16.26 7.80
C ASN A 205 -4.66 17.09 9.03
N TYR A 206 -3.81 18.10 8.83
CA TYR A 206 -3.29 18.96 9.89
C TYR A 206 -3.56 20.45 9.61
#